data_b7232546ebc23d2dd850f0e68b2f7f7c
#
_entry.id   b7232546ebc23d2dd850f0e68b2f7f7c
#
_cell.length_a   1.000
_cell.length_b   1.000
_cell.length_c   1.000
_cell.angle_alpha   90.00
_cell.angle_beta   90.00
_cell.angle_gamma   90.00
#
_symmetry.space_group_name_H-M   'P 1'
#
loop_
_entity.id
_entity.type
_entity.pdbx_description
1 polymer ?
#
loop_
_entity_poly.entity_id
_entity_poly.type
_entity_poly.pdbx_seq_one_letter_code
_entity_poly.pdbx_strand_id
1 'polypeptide(L)'
;MQIISVINQKGGVGKTTTVINLAAGLSKQKKKILVIDLDPQGNATTGLGLSNIENSVETIYGVLNGTKKISEIIKKTGFENLDIITSNVDLSGLEVETAGDSNRAFILKIKLTAYLNDSRADYDYILIDCPPSLNLLTVMALVSSDSLVVPLQAEFFALEGLTQLMKTIERIKVSLNPELNIRGILLTMYDKRNKLSAQVEKEARDYFSDKVYTTVIPRNVRLSEAPSHGMPVLIYDKSCPGSKSYFNFTDEFINQEPQIGSAA
;
A
#
# COMPACT_ATOMS: atom_id res chain seq x y z
N MET A 1 -11.33 -9.98 -6.71
CA MET A 1 -9.97 -9.45 -6.50
C MET A 1 -10.01 -7.94 -6.48
N GLN A 2 -9.22 -7.30 -5.61
CA GLN A 2 -9.14 -5.83 -5.50
C GLN A 2 -7.67 -5.38 -5.52
N ILE A 3 -7.38 -4.29 -6.25
CA ILE A 3 -6.07 -3.64 -6.28
C ILE A 3 -6.11 -2.40 -5.41
N ILE A 4 -5.25 -2.34 -4.39
CA ILE A 4 -5.28 -1.30 -3.37
C ILE A 4 -3.90 -0.70 -3.21
N SER A 5 -3.77 0.61 -3.40
CA SER A 5 -2.53 1.33 -3.11
C SER A 5 -2.56 1.95 -1.71
N VAL A 6 -1.43 1.86 -1.03
CA VAL A 6 -1.21 2.55 0.25
C VAL A 6 -0.35 3.79 -0.03
N ILE A 7 -0.95 4.95 0.12
CA ILE A 7 -0.38 6.21 -0.38
C ILE A 7 -0.39 7.31 0.68
N ASN A 8 0.70 8.07 0.74
CA ASN A 8 0.78 9.41 1.33
C ASN A 8 2.04 10.09 0.80
N GLN A 9 1.97 11.40 0.55
CA GLN A 9 3.10 12.22 0.07
C GLN A 9 4.21 12.35 1.12
N LYS A 10 3.83 12.26 2.41
CA LYS A 10 4.77 12.40 3.51
C LYS A 10 5.54 11.09 3.73
N GLY A 11 6.86 11.21 3.86
CA GLY A 11 7.72 10.11 4.31
C GLY A 11 7.47 9.75 5.76
N GLY A 12 7.69 8.48 6.11
CA GLY A 12 7.67 8.04 7.51
C GLY A 12 6.27 7.90 8.15
N VAL A 13 5.17 8.08 7.44
CA VAL A 13 3.81 7.97 8.00
C VAL A 13 3.31 6.53 8.17
N GLY A 14 4.13 5.53 7.84
CA GLY A 14 3.78 4.12 8.00
C GLY A 14 3.12 3.47 6.78
N LYS A 15 3.34 3.95 5.55
CA LYS A 15 2.85 3.31 4.31
C LYS A 15 3.28 1.85 4.23
N THR A 16 4.58 1.62 4.13
CA THR A 16 5.18 0.29 4.06
C THR A 16 4.80 -0.59 5.24
N THR A 17 4.83 -0.03 6.46
CA THR A 17 4.40 -0.75 7.67
C THR A 17 2.94 -1.20 7.54
N THR A 18 2.08 -0.35 6.98
CA THR A 18 0.66 -0.69 6.76
C THR A 18 0.51 -1.77 5.70
N VAL A 19 1.21 -1.67 4.55
CA VAL A 19 1.18 -2.72 3.50
C VAL A 19 1.58 -4.07 4.07
N ILE A 20 2.74 -4.14 4.73
CA ILE A 20 3.29 -5.40 5.27
C ILE A 20 2.33 -6.03 6.29
N ASN A 21 1.80 -5.23 7.22
CA ASN A 21 0.98 -5.77 8.29
C ASN A 21 -0.47 -6.04 7.86
N LEU A 22 -1.04 -5.23 6.97
CA LEU A 22 -2.32 -5.53 6.35
C LEU A 22 -2.24 -6.81 5.52
N ALA A 23 -1.19 -6.96 4.68
CA ALA A 23 -0.97 -8.18 3.90
C ALA A 23 -0.87 -9.42 4.79
N ALA A 24 -0.08 -9.35 5.86
CA ALA A 24 0.04 -10.44 6.82
C ALA A 24 -1.28 -10.72 7.58
N GLY A 25 -2.04 -9.69 7.93
CA GLY A 25 -3.35 -9.84 8.56
C GLY A 25 -4.35 -10.53 7.65
N LEU A 26 -4.46 -10.08 6.40
CA LEU A 26 -5.31 -10.68 5.38
C LEU A 26 -4.92 -12.14 5.08
N SER A 27 -3.62 -12.44 4.97
CA SER A 27 -3.15 -13.81 4.74
C SER A 27 -3.54 -14.76 5.88
N LYS A 28 -3.52 -14.28 7.12
CA LYS A 28 -4.03 -15.03 8.28
C LYS A 28 -5.53 -15.28 8.24
N GLN A 29 -6.28 -14.43 7.57
CA GLN A 29 -7.71 -14.60 7.24
C GLN A 29 -7.91 -15.48 5.99
N LYS A 30 -6.87 -16.23 5.58
CA LYS A 30 -6.85 -17.15 4.42
C LYS A 30 -7.09 -16.46 3.07
N LYS A 31 -6.87 -15.15 2.98
CA LYS A 31 -6.86 -14.43 1.72
C LYS A 31 -5.52 -14.58 1.02
N LYS A 32 -5.53 -14.71 -0.29
CA LYS A 32 -4.33 -14.77 -1.13
C LYS A 32 -3.91 -13.36 -1.53
N ILE A 33 -2.71 -12.97 -1.14
CA ILE A 33 -2.21 -11.59 -1.26
C ILE A 33 -0.98 -11.54 -2.14
N LEU A 34 -0.97 -10.60 -3.07
CA LEU A 34 0.23 -10.16 -3.77
C LEU A 34 0.59 -8.74 -3.31
N VAL A 35 1.77 -8.56 -2.77
CA VAL A 35 2.34 -7.24 -2.52
C VAL A 35 3.16 -6.81 -3.74
N ILE A 36 3.00 -5.58 -4.19
CA ILE A 36 3.88 -4.96 -5.18
C ILE A 36 4.62 -3.83 -4.46
N ASP A 37 5.92 -4.00 -4.29
CA ASP A 37 6.79 -2.94 -3.79
C ASP A 37 7.10 -1.99 -4.97
N LEU A 38 6.57 -0.78 -4.91
CA LEU A 38 6.77 0.24 -5.95
C LEU A 38 7.66 1.40 -5.45
N ASP A 39 8.27 1.24 -4.27
CA ASP A 39 9.24 2.19 -3.75
C ASP A 39 10.67 1.74 -4.14
N PRO A 40 11.48 2.57 -4.81
CA PRO A 40 12.88 2.26 -5.12
C PRO A 40 13.73 1.91 -3.90
N GLN A 41 13.30 2.30 -2.70
CA GLN A 41 13.99 1.94 -1.45
C GLN A 41 13.83 0.46 -1.06
N GLY A 42 12.87 -0.27 -1.63
CA GLY A 42 12.67 -1.70 -1.39
C GLY A 42 12.31 -2.05 0.05
N ASN A 43 11.65 -1.14 0.77
CA ASN A 43 11.35 -1.33 2.19
C ASN A 43 10.32 -2.44 2.44
N ALA A 44 9.31 -2.61 1.57
CA ALA A 44 8.37 -3.72 1.66
C ALA A 44 9.06 -5.05 1.33
N THR A 45 9.97 -5.03 0.35
CA THR A 45 10.82 -6.16 -0.02
C THR A 45 11.60 -6.68 1.18
N THR A 46 12.36 -5.79 1.84
CA THR A 46 13.13 -6.13 3.04
C THR A 46 12.24 -6.56 4.20
N GLY A 47 11.15 -5.84 4.45
CA GLY A 47 10.24 -6.10 5.56
C GLY A 47 9.43 -7.40 5.44
N LEU A 48 9.38 -8.01 4.25
CA LEU A 48 8.83 -9.34 4.01
C LEU A 48 9.90 -10.45 3.87
N GLY A 49 11.13 -10.14 4.26
CA GLY A 49 12.22 -11.12 4.40
C GLY A 49 12.99 -11.39 3.11
N LEU A 50 12.83 -10.55 2.07
CA LEU A 50 13.63 -10.65 0.86
C LEU A 50 14.66 -9.52 0.84
N SER A 51 15.94 -9.88 0.76
CA SER A 51 17.05 -8.93 0.68
C SER A 51 17.96 -9.28 -0.49
N ASN A 52 18.85 -8.37 -0.86
CA ASN A 52 19.90 -8.58 -1.87
C ASN A 52 19.35 -8.95 -3.25
N ILE A 53 18.38 -8.16 -3.73
CA ILE A 53 17.90 -8.27 -5.12
C ILE A 53 18.91 -7.55 -6.03
N GLU A 54 19.95 -8.27 -6.46
CA GLU A 54 20.99 -7.71 -7.32
C GLU A 54 20.54 -7.56 -8.77
N ASN A 55 19.70 -8.47 -9.25
CA ASN A 55 19.21 -8.45 -10.62
C ASN A 55 17.91 -7.64 -10.74
N SER A 56 18.01 -6.40 -11.18
CA SER A 56 16.88 -5.47 -11.31
C SER A 56 15.79 -5.95 -12.27
N VAL A 57 16.11 -6.72 -13.29
CA VAL A 57 15.09 -7.26 -14.22
C VAL A 57 14.18 -8.31 -13.56
N GLU A 58 14.57 -8.86 -12.41
CA GLU A 58 13.73 -9.75 -11.60
C GLU A 58 12.92 -9.03 -10.53
N THR A 59 12.77 -7.72 -10.68
CA THR A 59 11.95 -6.85 -9.83
C THR A 59 10.84 -6.19 -10.65
N ILE A 60 10.03 -5.36 -10.01
CA ILE A 60 8.99 -4.58 -10.70
C ILE A 60 9.57 -3.71 -11.82
N TYR A 61 10.83 -3.29 -11.72
CA TYR A 61 11.53 -2.55 -12.78
C TYR A 61 11.52 -3.33 -14.09
N GLY A 62 11.85 -4.63 -14.08
CA GLY A 62 11.83 -5.47 -15.29
C GLY A 62 10.46 -5.60 -15.95
N VAL A 63 9.37 -5.53 -15.17
CA VAL A 63 8.01 -5.49 -15.73
C VAL A 63 7.71 -4.14 -16.37
N LEU A 64 8.06 -3.06 -15.68
CA LEU A 64 7.73 -1.70 -16.12
C LEU A 64 8.56 -1.27 -17.35
N ASN A 65 9.80 -1.73 -17.46
CA ASN A 65 10.62 -1.52 -18.67
C ASN A 65 10.31 -2.49 -19.83
N GLY A 66 9.42 -3.48 -19.60
CA GLY A 66 8.94 -4.41 -20.63
C GLY A 66 9.79 -5.65 -20.85
N THR A 67 10.84 -5.90 -20.05
CA THR A 67 11.74 -7.07 -20.20
C THR A 67 11.16 -8.34 -19.58
N LYS A 68 10.23 -8.22 -18.63
CA LYS A 68 9.61 -9.35 -17.90
C LYS A 68 8.09 -9.23 -17.85
N LYS A 69 7.44 -10.38 -17.63
CA LYS A 69 6.02 -10.45 -17.26
C LYS A 69 5.87 -10.53 -15.73
N ILE A 70 4.74 -10.09 -15.20
CA ILE A 70 4.43 -10.19 -13.77
C ILE A 70 4.59 -11.62 -13.27
N SER A 71 4.06 -12.62 -14.00
CA SER A 71 4.13 -14.04 -13.60
C SER A 71 5.55 -14.60 -13.47
N GLU A 72 6.55 -13.95 -14.07
CA GLU A 72 7.95 -14.41 -14.04
C GLU A 72 8.72 -13.91 -12.82
N ILE A 73 8.21 -12.84 -12.17
CA ILE A 73 8.95 -12.15 -11.10
C ILE A 73 8.27 -12.21 -9.72
N ILE A 74 7.11 -12.87 -9.62
CA ILE A 74 6.45 -13.09 -8.33
C ILE A 74 7.34 -14.00 -7.48
N LYS A 75 7.65 -13.55 -6.27
CA LYS A 75 8.44 -14.29 -5.30
C LYS A 75 7.58 -14.72 -4.11
N LYS A 76 7.78 -15.96 -3.66
CA LYS A 76 7.19 -16.44 -2.43
C LYS A 76 7.85 -15.78 -1.24
N THR A 77 7.04 -15.33 -0.29
CA THR A 77 7.55 -14.94 1.03
C THR A 77 7.64 -16.16 1.95
N GLY A 78 8.23 -15.99 3.13
CA GLY A 78 8.17 -17.03 4.19
C GLY A 78 6.79 -17.17 4.84
N PHE A 79 5.75 -16.49 4.33
CA PHE A 79 4.42 -16.43 4.92
C PHE A 79 3.39 -17.06 3.98
N GLU A 80 2.52 -17.89 4.55
CA GLU A 80 1.46 -18.57 3.78
C GLU A 80 0.52 -17.55 3.12
N ASN A 81 0.08 -17.82 1.89
CA ASN A 81 -0.84 -16.97 1.10
C ASN A 81 -0.37 -15.52 0.88
N LEU A 82 0.93 -15.25 0.98
CA LEU A 82 1.51 -13.94 0.81
C LEU A 82 2.71 -14.00 -0.13
N ASP A 83 2.57 -13.43 -1.29
CA ASP A 83 3.61 -13.30 -2.31
C ASP A 83 4.00 -11.84 -2.51
N ILE A 84 5.14 -11.60 -3.14
CA ILE A 84 5.63 -10.25 -3.41
C ILE A 84 6.28 -10.13 -4.79
N ILE A 85 6.08 -8.99 -5.41
CA ILE A 85 6.94 -8.46 -6.47
C ILE A 85 7.86 -7.43 -5.82
N THR A 86 9.15 -7.70 -5.89
CA THR A 86 10.19 -6.94 -5.21
C THR A 86 10.56 -5.66 -5.94
N SER A 87 11.22 -4.73 -5.26
CA SER A 87 11.78 -3.50 -5.81
C SER A 87 13.27 -3.38 -5.53
N ASN A 88 13.93 -2.50 -6.26
CA ASN A 88 15.29 -2.05 -5.97
C ASN A 88 15.52 -0.62 -6.48
N VAL A 89 16.72 -0.07 -6.25
CA VAL A 89 17.06 1.32 -6.55
C VAL A 89 16.96 1.69 -8.04
N ASP A 90 17.10 0.71 -8.95
CA ASP A 90 17.06 0.96 -10.40
C ASP A 90 15.67 1.42 -10.87
N LEU A 91 14.63 1.11 -10.09
CA LEU A 91 13.28 1.63 -10.34
C LEU A 91 13.23 3.17 -10.37
N SER A 92 14.15 3.88 -9.71
CA SER A 92 14.22 5.34 -9.75
C SER A 92 14.59 5.89 -11.13
N GLY A 93 15.22 5.11 -12.01
CA GLY A 93 15.55 5.49 -13.39
C GLY A 93 14.35 5.50 -14.34
N LEU A 94 13.30 4.77 -14.01
CA LEU A 94 12.16 4.53 -14.90
C LEU A 94 11.49 5.83 -15.40
N GLU A 95 11.41 6.86 -14.56
CA GLU A 95 10.80 8.14 -14.94
C GLU A 95 11.53 8.83 -16.10
N VAL A 96 12.85 8.75 -16.12
CA VAL A 96 13.69 9.29 -17.19
C VAL A 96 13.61 8.42 -18.43
N GLU A 97 13.68 7.09 -18.26
CA GLU A 97 13.64 6.13 -19.35
C GLU A 97 12.32 6.16 -20.13
N THR A 98 11.22 6.44 -19.43
CA THR A 98 9.87 6.50 -20.02
C THR A 98 9.42 7.91 -20.38
N ALA A 99 10.29 8.93 -20.31
CA ALA A 99 9.92 10.33 -20.52
C ALA A 99 9.26 10.62 -21.88
N GLY A 100 9.64 9.85 -22.92
CA GLY A 100 9.07 9.95 -24.28
C GLY A 100 7.76 9.17 -24.49
N ASP A 101 7.35 8.35 -23.55
CA ASP A 101 6.12 7.54 -23.68
C ASP A 101 4.90 8.30 -23.12
N SER A 102 3.96 8.66 -23.99
CA SER A 102 2.71 9.33 -23.61
C SER A 102 1.81 8.46 -22.73
N ASN A 103 1.97 7.13 -22.77
CA ASN A 103 1.19 6.16 -22.00
C ASN A 103 1.89 5.71 -20.69
N ARG A 104 3.01 6.33 -20.33
CA ARG A 104 3.81 5.93 -19.17
C ARG A 104 3.03 5.79 -17.88
N ALA A 105 2.00 6.60 -17.65
CA ALA A 105 1.12 6.51 -16.48
C ALA A 105 0.31 5.21 -16.43
N PHE A 106 0.09 4.55 -17.56
CA PHE A 106 -0.74 3.35 -17.69
C PHE A 106 0.08 2.06 -17.76
N ILE A 107 1.42 2.12 -17.78
CA ILE A 107 2.27 0.92 -17.95
C ILE A 107 1.91 -0.15 -16.91
N LEU A 108 1.87 0.19 -15.62
CA LEU A 108 1.54 -0.76 -14.56
C LEU A 108 0.13 -1.35 -14.75
N LYS A 109 -0.86 -0.52 -15.07
CA LYS A 109 -2.25 -0.96 -15.31
C LYS A 109 -2.32 -1.95 -16.47
N ILE A 110 -1.63 -1.68 -17.58
CA ILE A 110 -1.59 -2.56 -18.75
C ILE A 110 -0.97 -3.91 -18.37
N LYS A 111 0.15 -3.92 -17.65
CA LYS A 111 0.83 -5.15 -17.21
C LYS A 111 -0.01 -5.95 -16.22
N LEU A 112 -0.67 -5.29 -15.26
CA LEU A 112 -1.59 -5.92 -14.32
C LEU A 112 -2.80 -6.52 -15.05
N THR A 113 -3.43 -5.77 -15.94
CA THR A 113 -4.57 -6.27 -16.72
C THR A 113 -4.18 -7.51 -17.54
N ALA A 114 -3.03 -7.49 -18.18
CA ALA A 114 -2.54 -8.65 -18.94
C ALA A 114 -2.30 -9.86 -18.02
N TYR A 115 -1.76 -9.67 -16.83
CA TYR A 115 -1.56 -10.72 -15.84
C TYR A 115 -2.88 -11.28 -15.32
N LEU A 116 -3.86 -10.43 -15.02
CA LEU A 116 -5.14 -10.83 -14.46
C LEU A 116 -6.04 -11.58 -15.43
N ASN A 117 -5.84 -11.37 -16.74
CA ASN A 117 -6.50 -12.16 -17.77
C ASN A 117 -5.88 -13.55 -17.94
N ASP A 118 -4.74 -13.86 -17.28
CA ASP A 118 -4.16 -15.20 -17.24
C ASP A 118 -4.85 -16.00 -16.12
N SER A 119 -5.35 -17.18 -16.42
CA SER A 119 -6.03 -18.09 -15.48
C SER A 119 -5.22 -18.49 -14.25
N ARG A 120 -3.94 -18.15 -14.20
CA ARG A 120 -3.03 -18.39 -13.08
C ARG A 120 -3.04 -17.29 -12.01
N ALA A 121 -3.67 -16.14 -12.31
CA ALA A 121 -3.81 -15.05 -11.35
C ALA A 121 -4.91 -15.40 -10.33
N ASP A 122 -4.51 -15.84 -9.15
CA ASP A 122 -5.42 -16.32 -8.09
C ASP A 122 -5.11 -15.59 -6.78
N TYR A 123 -5.36 -14.27 -6.75
CA TYR A 123 -5.24 -13.43 -5.56
C TYR A 123 -6.58 -12.77 -5.21
N ASP A 124 -6.86 -12.64 -3.91
CA ASP A 124 -8.00 -11.85 -3.41
C ASP A 124 -7.68 -10.35 -3.45
N TYR A 125 -6.42 -10.02 -3.09
CA TYR A 125 -5.96 -8.63 -3.05
C TYR A 125 -4.55 -8.48 -3.65
N ILE A 126 -4.35 -7.36 -4.34
CA ILE A 126 -3.04 -6.84 -4.72
C ILE A 126 -2.84 -5.54 -3.93
N LEU A 127 -1.82 -5.50 -3.06
CA LEU A 127 -1.46 -4.32 -2.27
C LEU A 127 -0.22 -3.67 -2.86
N ILE A 128 -0.29 -2.39 -3.19
CA ILE A 128 0.82 -1.63 -3.78
C ILE A 128 1.41 -0.69 -2.71
N ASP A 129 2.69 -0.88 -2.37
CA ASP A 129 3.45 0.05 -1.53
C ASP A 129 4.01 1.17 -2.39
N CYS A 130 3.64 2.41 -2.09
CA CYS A 130 3.99 3.58 -2.88
C CYS A 130 5.13 4.39 -2.24
N PRO A 131 6.03 5.00 -3.07
CA PRO A 131 7.06 5.90 -2.57
C PRO A 131 6.46 7.17 -1.92
N PRO A 132 7.26 7.91 -1.11
CA PRO A 132 6.80 9.10 -0.39
C PRO A 132 6.77 10.36 -1.28
N SER A 133 6.34 10.25 -2.52
CA SER A 133 6.30 11.37 -3.48
C SER A 133 5.17 11.16 -4.46
N LEU A 134 4.69 12.25 -5.07
CA LEU A 134 3.72 12.20 -6.17
C LEU A 134 4.45 12.21 -7.53
N ASN A 135 5.39 11.30 -7.71
CA ASN A 135 6.11 11.06 -8.95
C ASN A 135 5.33 10.11 -9.88
N LEU A 136 5.95 9.74 -11.00
CA LEU A 136 5.37 8.84 -11.99
C LEU A 136 4.94 7.49 -11.39
N LEU A 137 5.75 6.90 -10.49
CA LEU A 137 5.44 5.61 -9.86
C LEU A 137 4.13 5.68 -9.05
N THR A 138 3.96 6.75 -8.28
CA THR A 138 2.72 6.96 -7.53
C THR A 138 1.52 7.17 -8.47
N VAL A 139 1.70 7.91 -9.58
CA VAL A 139 0.63 8.06 -10.59
C VAL A 139 0.28 6.70 -11.20
N MET A 140 1.27 5.87 -11.55
CA MET A 140 1.04 4.50 -12.05
C MET A 140 0.24 3.65 -11.04
N ALA A 141 0.56 3.75 -9.74
CA ALA A 141 -0.19 3.06 -8.69
C ALA A 141 -1.64 3.51 -8.64
N LEU A 142 -1.89 4.84 -8.63
CA LEU A 142 -3.24 5.41 -8.60
C LEU A 142 -4.07 5.03 -9.83
N VAL A 143 -3.46 5.01 -11.00
CA VAL A 143 -4.12 4.63 -12.27
C VAL A 143 -4.48 3.14 -12.28
N SER A 144 -3.71 2.32 -11.58
CA SER A 144 -3.86 0.86 -11.55
C SER A 144 -4.80 0.37 -10.44
N SER A 145 -5.15 1.21 -9.47
CA SER A 145 -5.87 0.79 -8.26
C SER A 145 -7.37 0.98 -8.36
N ASP A 146 -8.11 0.09 -7.68
CA ASP A 146 -9.55 0.22 -7.44
C ASP A 146 -9.81 1.17 -6.25
N SER A 147 -8.94 1.08 -5.22
CA SER A 147 -9.09 1.92 -4.04
C SER A 147 -7.76 2.22 -3.33
N LEU A 148 -7.84 3.19 -2.42
CA LEU A 148 -6.69 3.71 -1.68
C LEU A 148 -6.89 3.59 -0.18
N VAL A 149 -5.82 3.19 0.53
CA VAL A 149 -5.68 3.38 1.97
C VAL A 149 -4.66 4.49 2.20
N VAL A 150 -5.01 5.46 3.04
CA VAL A 150 -4.18 6.63 3.32
C VAL A 150 -3.74 6.61 4.78
N PRO A 151 -2.53 6.11 5.10
CA PRO A 151 -1.97 6.25 6.44
C PRO A 151 -1.70 7.72 6.73
N LEU A 152 -2.20 8.22 7.87
CA LEU A 152 -2.08 9.60 8.31
C LEU A 152 -1.46 9.64 9.71
N GLN A 153 -0.26 10.17 9.83
CA GLN A 153 0.35 10.38 11.14
C GLN A 153 -0.40 11.51 11.88
N ALA A 154 -0.80 11.24 13.12
CA ALA A 154 -1.57 12.21 13.94
C ALA A 154 -0.66 13.33 14.47
N GLU A 155 -0.34 14.32 13.62
CA GLU A 155 0.52 15.47 13.91
C GLU A 155 0.03 16.77 13.25
N PHE A 156 0.61 17.92 13.60
CA PHE A 156 0.08 19.25 13.31
C PHE A 156 -0.20 19.53 11.82
N PHE A 157 0.70 19.17 10.91
CA PHE A 157 0.51 19.42 9.48
C PHE A 157 -0.20 18.28 8.72
N ALA A 158 -0.75 17.30 9.44
CA ALA A 158 -1.32 16.10 8.83
C ALA A 158 -2.49 16.42 7.91
N LEU A 159 -3.40 17.29 8.34
CA LEU A 159 -4.62 17.60 7.60
C LEU A 159 -4.36 18.49 6.38
N GLU A 160 -3.39 19.40 6.44
CA GLU A 160 -2.98 20.19 5.28
C GLU A 160 -2.42 19.27 4.18
N GLY A 161 -1.49 18.38 4.52
CA GLY A 161 -0.93 17.40 3.60
C GLY A 161 -2.01 16.46 3.03
N LEU A 162 -2.96 16.03 3.87
CA LEU A 162 -4.08 15.21 3.45
C LEU A 162 -4.98 15.96 2.46
N THR A 163 -5.29 17.22 2.69
CA THR A 163 -6.10 18.04 1.77
C THR A 163 -5.43 18.19 0.41
N GLN A 164 -4.12 18.39 0.37
CA GLN A 164 -3.37 18.45 -0.88
C GLN A 164 -3.37 17.09 -1.62
N LEU A 165 -3.21 16.00 -0.88
CA LEU A 165 -3.31 14.64 -1.43
C LEU A 165 -4.69 14.39 -2.04
N MET A 166 -5.78 14.77 -1.34
CA MET A 166 -7.15 14.64 -1.84
C MET A 166 -7.37 15.37 -3.17
N LYS A 167 -6.85 16.60 -3.31
CA LYS A 167 -6.92 17.35 -4.57
C LYS A 167 -6.19 16.63 -5.71
N THR A 168 -5.06 15.96 -5.41
CA THR A 168 -4.32 15.21 -6.41
C THR A 168 -5.07 13.92 -6.80
N ILE A 169 -5.61 13.19 -5.83
CA ILE A 169 -6.43 12.00 -6.08
C ILE A 169 -7.62 12.38 -6.97
N GLU A 170 -8.30 13.47 -6.68
CA GLU A 170 -9.45 13.94 -7.47
C GLU A 170 -9.05 14.25 -8.92
N ARG A 171 -7.90 14.89 -9.15
CA ARG A 171 -7.38 15.13 -10.52
C ARG A 171 -7.11 13.83 -11.26
N ILE A 172 -6.48 12.85 -10.59
CA ILE A 172 -6.24 11.52 -11.18
C ILE A 172 -7.56 10.83 -11.49
N LYS A 173 -8.52 10.88 -10.56
CA LYS A 173 -9.85 10.30 -10.74
C LYS A 173 -10.54 10.88 -11.97
N VAL A 174 -10.58 12.18 -12.11
CA VAL A 174 -11.23 12.85 -13.26
C VAL A 174 -10.55 12.53 -14.58
N SER A 175 -9.21 12.45 -14.61
CA SER A 175 -8.45 12.43 -15.86
C SER A 175 -7.97 11.05 -16.30
N LEU A 176 -7.68 10.14 -15.35
CA LEU A 176 -6.94 8.90 -15.63
C LEU A 176 -7.61 7.63 -15.08
N ASN A 177 -8.34 7.71 -13.96
CA ASN A 177 -8.99 6.54 -13.34
C ASN A 177 -10.30 6.92 -12.63
N PRO A 178 -11.42 7.06 -13.36
CA PRO A 178 -12.72 7.47 -12.80
C PRO A 178 -13.26 6.57 -11.68
N GLU A 179 -12.89 5.30 -11.68
CA GLU A 179 -13.34 4.30 -10.71
C GLU A 179 -12.56 4.35 -9.39
N LEU A 180 -11.46 5.11 -9.33
CA LEU A 180 -10.62 5.20 -8.14
C LEU A 180 -11.39 5.73 -6.93
N ASN A 181 -11.34 5.00 -5.83
CA ASN A 181 -12.01 5.37 -4.58
C ASN A 181 -11.05 5.44 -3.41
N ILE A 182 -11.36 6.29 -2.42
CA ILE A 182 -10.66 6.28 -1.13
C ILE A 182 -11.41 5.28 -0.26
N ARG A 183 -10.74 4.15 0.05
CA ARG A 183 -11.27 3.13 0.95
C ARG A 183 -11.28 3.62 2.39
N GLY A 184 -10.18 4.28 2.81
CA GLY A 184 -10.16 4.87 4.12
C GLY A 184 -8.83 5.52 4.49
N ILE A 185 -8.88 6.31 5.57
CA ILE A 185 -7.77 7.00 6.19
C ILE A 185 -7.44 6.30 7.51
N LEU A 186 -6.21 5.81 7.65
CA LEU A 186 -5.73 5.10 8.83
C LEU A 186 -4.84 6.02 9.66
N LEU A 187 -5.28 6.38 10.86
CA LEU A 187 -4.46 7.14 11.79
C LEU A 187 -3.31 6.28 12.33
N THR A 188 -2.09 6.77 12.18
CA THR A 188 -0.87 6.05 12.55
C THR A 188 -0.05 6.83 13.57
N MET A 189 0.87 6.13 14.24
CA MET A 189 1.76 6.71 15.27
C MET A 189 0.99 7.49 16.34
N TYR A 190 -0.23 7.06 16.61
CA TYR A 190 -1.13 7.69 17.54
C TYR A 190 -0.60 7.57 18.99
N ASP A 191 -0.52 8.70 19.70
CA ASP A 191 -0.23 8.71 21.14
C ASP A 191 -1.43 9.26 21.90
N LYS A 192 -2.11 8.38 22.64
CA LYS A 192 -3.30 8.73 23.46
C LYS A 192 -3.02 9.79 24.54
N ARG A 193 -1.75 9.96 24.93
CA ARG A 193 -1.34 10.97 25.93
C ARG A 193 -1.14 12.35 25.33
N ASN A 194 -1.04 12.43 24.00
CA ASN A 194 -0.80 13.67 23.28
C ASN A 194 -2.13 14.32 22.86
N LYS A 195 -2.44 15.49 23.41
CA LYS A 195 -3.65 16.25 23.07
C LYS A 195 -3.73 16.60 21.57
N LEU A 196 -2.58 16.83 20.95
CA LEU A 196 -2.53 17.10 19.51
C LEU A 196 -3.01 15.89 18.69
N SER A 197 -2.64 14.66 19.05
CA SER A 197 -3.13 13.46 18.38
C SER A 197 -4.65 13.35 18.46
N ALA A 198 -5.24 13.63 19.63
CA ALA A 198 -6.69 13.63 19.81
C ALA A 198 -7.39 14.74 19.02
N GLN A 199 -6.76 15.92 18.92
CA GLN A 199 -7.28 17.02 18.10
C GLN A 199 -7.27 16.66 16.61
N VAL A 200 -6.14 16.15 16.09
CA VAL A 200 -6.02 15.73 14.69
C VAL A 200 -7.00 14.59 14.36
N GLU A 201 -7.17 13.62 15.26
CA GLU A 201 -8.18 12.58 15.10
C GLU A 201 -9.57 13.17 14.97
N LYS A 202 -9.96 14.07 15.91
CA LYS A 202 -11.27 14.71 15.89
C LYS A 202 -11.50 15.46 14.57
N GLU A 203 -10.56 16.32 14.18
CA GLU A 203 -10.66 17.10 12.94
C GLU A 203 -10.72 16.20 11.70
N ALA A 204 -9.92 15.11 11.66
CA ALA A 204 -9.98 14.15 10.56
C ALA A 204 -11.35 13.47 10.48
N ARG A 205 -11.94 13.07 11.63
CA ARG A 205 -13.28 12.47 11.67
C ARG A 205 -14.38 13.47 11.34
N ASP A 206 -14.27 14.72 11.81
CA ASP A 206 -15.23 15.77 11.50
C ASP A 206 -15.25 16.10 10.00
N TYR A 207 -14.08 16.07 9.32
CA TYR A 207 -13.97 16.45 7.92
C TYR A 207 -14.21 15.27 6.93
N PHE A 208 -13.69 14.07 7.25
CA PHE A 208 -13.73 12.90 6.36
C PHE A 208 -14.74 11.84 6.80
N SER A 209 -15.39 12.03 7.94
CA SER A 209 -16.51 11.22 8.46
C SER A 209 -16.22 9.70 8.42
N ASP A 210 -17.01 8.97 7.62
CA ASP A 210 -16.97 7.52 7.43
C ASP A 210 -15.69 7.00 6.74
N LYS A 211 -14.88 7.90 6.16
CA LYS A 211 -13.61 7.53 5.55
C LYS A 211 -12.47 7.31 6.56
N VAL A 212 -12.62 7.71 7.81
CA VAL A 212 -11.58 7.50 8.81
C VAL A 212 -11.84 6.20 9.57
N TYR A 213 -10.90 5.24 9.46
CA TYR A 213 -10.99 3.98 10.19
C TYR A 213 -11.16 4.23 11.70
N THR A 214 -12.00 3.43 12.34
CA THR A 214 -12.18 3.47 13.80
C THR A 214 -10.90 3.04 14.51
N THR A 215 -10.21 2.06 13.94
CA THR A 215 -8.92 1.58 14.43
C THR A 215 -7.84 2.63 14.21
N VAL A 216 -7.03 2.87 15.24
CA VAL A 216 -5.81 3.69 15.17
C VAL A 216 -4.58 2.83 15.45
N ILE A 217 -3.48 3.09 14.75
CA ILE A 217 -2.21 2.39 14.98
C ILE A 217 -1.34 3.21 15.94
N PRO A 218 -1.05 2.68 17.14
CA PRO A 218 -0.29 3.42 18.14
C PRO A 218 1.19 3.54 17.74
N ARG A 219 1.87 4.55 18.27
CA ARG A 219 3.34 4.58 18.25
C ARG A 219 3.85 3.38 19.06
N ASN A 220 4.64 2.50 18.40
CA ASN A 220 5.12 1.26 19.02
C ASN A 220 6.47 0.87 18.42
N VAL A 221 7.48 0.65 19.26
CA VAL A 221 8.86 0.32 18.85
C VAL A 221 8.89 -0.99 18.05
N ARG A 222 8.07 -1.97 18.41
CA ARG A 222 8.01 -3.27 17.72
C ARG A 222 7.64 -3.15 16.25
N LEU A 223 6.83 -2.13 15.87
CA LEU A 223 6.51 -1.84 14.47
C LEU A 223 7.74 -1.39 13.66
N SER A 224 8.69 -0.73 14.32
CA SER A 224 9.93 -0.27 13.67
C SER A 224 11.01 -1.36 13.66
N GLU A 225 11.01 -2.25 14.65
CA GLU A 225 11.98 -3.36 14.76
C GLU A 225 11.66 -4.52 13.80
N ALA A 226 10.39 -4.90 13.68
CA ALA A 226 9.95 -6.08 12.93
C ALA A 226 10.50 -6.13 11.49
N PRO A 227 10.52 -5.02 10.70
CA PRO A 227 11.08 -5.02 9.34
C PRO A 227 12.56 -5.34 9.28
N SER A 228 13.36 -4.98 10.32
CA SER A 228 14.80 -5.33 10.37
C SER A 228 15.05 -6.83 10.54
N HIS A 229 14.03 -7.57 10.95
CA HIS A 229 14.01 -9.02 11.03
C HIS A 229 13.31 -9.68 9.84
N GLY A 230 12.92 -8.89 8.80
CA GLY A 230 12.21 -9.37 7.65
C GLY A 230 10.82 -9.94 7.97
N MET A 231 10.16 -9.44 9.01
CA MET A 231 8.89 -9.99 9.51
C MET A 231 7.82 -8.92 9.70
N PRO A 232 6.54 -9.22 9.37
CA PRO A 232 5.42 -8.43 9.85
C PRO A 232 5.36 -8.44 11.39
N VAL A 233 4.91 -7.35 12.02
CA VAL A 233 4.78 -7.29 13.49
C VAL A 233 3.80 -8.34 14.02
N LEU A 234 2.80 -8.71 13.24
CA LEU A 234 1.81 -9.75 13.55
C LEU A 234 2.43 -11.15 13.77
N ILE A 235 3.70 -11.30 13.36
CA ILE A 235 4.48 -12.54 13.53
C ILE A 235 5.62 -12.29 14.51
N TYR A 236 6.30 -11.14 14.41
CA TYR A 236 7.43 -10.76 15.25
C TYR A 236 7.05 -10.66 16.73
N ASP A 237 5.97 -9.92 17.06
CA ASP A 237 5.43 -9.80 18.42
C ASP A 237 3.90 -9.69 18.40
N LYS A 238 3.22 -10.82 18.51
CA LYS A 238 1.74 -10.91 18.48
C LYS A 238 1.07 -10.18 19.64
N SER A 239 1.78 -9.98 20.76
CA SER A 239 1.23 -9.43 21.99
C SER A 239 1.28 -7.90 22.05
N CYS A 240 2.16 -7.28 21.29
CA CYS A 240 2.37 -5.84 21.35
C CYS A 240 1.13 -5.04 20.87
N PRO A 241 0.97 -3.80 21.35
CA PRO A 241 -0.16 -2.95 20.94
C PRO A 241 -0.25 -2.73 19.43
N GLY A 242 0.90 -2.58 18.75
CA GLY A 242 0.95 -2.41 17.29
C GLY A 242 0.38 -3.61 16.55
N SER A 243 0.72 -4.82 16.95
CA SER A 243 0.20 -6.06 16.39
C SER A 243 -1.32 -6.16 16.55
N LYS A 244 -1.82 -5.95 17.78
CA LYS A 244 -3.27 -5.98 18.05
C LYS A 244 -4.03 -4.96 17.22
N SER A 245 -3.49 -3.75 17.07
CA SER A 245 -4.13 -2.71 16.26
C SER A 245 -4.16 -3.06 14.77
N TYR A 246 -3.10 -3.67 14.22
CA TYR A 246 -3.14 -4.12 12.83
C TYR A 246 -4.09 -5.31 12.61
N PHE A 247 -4.28 -6.19 13.60
CA PHE A 247 -5.34 -7.20 13.52
C PHE A 247 -6.72 -6.57 13.47
N ASN A 248 -7.02 -5.63 14.40
CA ASN A 248 -8.30 -4.93 14.42
C ASN A 248 -8.51 -4.14 13.10
N PHE A 249 -7.46 -3.50 12.58
CA PHE A 249 -7.52 -2.81 11.29
C PHE A 249 -7.83 -3.78 10.14
N THR A 250 -7.22 -4.97 10.14
CA THR A 250 -7.51 -5.99 9.11
C THR A 250 -8.97 -6.42 9.15
N ASP A 251 -9.52 -6.65 10.33
CA ASP A 251 -10.92 -7.03 10.50
C ASP A 251 -11.86 -5.90 10.05
N GLU A 252 -11.56 -4.66 10.44
CA GLU A 252 -12.32 -3.47 10.01
C GLU A 252 -12.24 -3.27 8.49
N PHE A 253 -11.05 -3.45 7.91
CA PHE A 253 -10.81 -3.36 6.48
C PHE A 253 -11.65 -4.36 5.67
N ILE A 254 -11.73 -5.62 6.12
CA ILE A 254 -12.56 -6.65 5.47
C ILE A 254 -14.04 -6.31 5.60
N ASN A 255 -14.49 -5.88 6.77
CA ASN A 255 -15.91 -5.60 7.04
C ASN A 255 -16.40 -4.34 6.32
N GLN A 256 -15.53 -3.44 5.91
CA GLN A 256 -15.87 -2.27 5.07
C GLN A 256 -15.90 -2.61 3.56
N GLU A 257 -15.77 -3.88 3.18
CA GLU A 257 -16.00 -4.24 1.78
C GLU A 257 -17.41 -3.81 1.37
N PRO A 258 -17.56 -3.06 0.26
CA PRO A 258 -18.89 -2.89 -0.31
C PRO A 258 -19.40 -4.30 -0.58
N GLN A 259 -20.55 -4.66 -0.01
CA GLN A 259 -21.24 -5.89 -0.35
C GLN A 259 -21.48 -5.85 -1.86
N ILE A 260 -20.64 -6.57 -2.61
CA ILE A 260 -20.81 -6.71 -4.05
C ILE A 260 -22.07 -7.57 -4.21
N GLY A 261 -23.16 -6.90 -4.55
CA GLY A 261 -24.34 -7.51 -5.16
C GLY A 261 -25.32 -8.21 -4.23
N SER A 262 -26.29 -7.47 -3.76
CA SER A 262 -27.68 -7.91 -3.90
C SER A 262 -28.39 -6.86 -4.77
N ALA A 263 -28.08 -6.86 -6.07
CA ALA A 263 -29.01 -6.35 -7.05
C ALA A 263 -30.09 -7.45 -7.19
N ALA A 264 -31.22 -7.21 -6.52
CA ALA A 264 -32.47 -7.92 -6.79
C ALA A 264 -33.06 -7.38 -8.10
#